data_e051797f0d56498be397bf269b68ec75
#
_entry.id   e051797f0d56498be397bf269b68ec75
#
_cell.length_a   1.000
_cell.length_b   1.000
_cell.length_c   1.000
_cell.angle_alpha   90.00
_cell.angle_beta   90.00
_cell.angle_gamma   90.00
#
_symmetry.space_group_name_H-M   'P 1'
#
loop_
_entity.id
_entity.type
_entity.pdbx_description
1 polymer ?
#
loop_
_entity_poly.entity_id
_entity_poly.type
_entity_poly.pdbx_seq_one_letter_code
_entity_poly.pdbx_strand_id
1 'polypeptide(L)'
;MNKLKRGKYMKRRGISLIVLIITIIVVIILAAVVILTLSKNNPIESAKEARFKEDVRTFQDEFSLYISKQYANAGGHWDGNISAKSYNEIVEYIPSFTKKYEGKFIINNNNLEYTNNLDEKEKEYAQNLNVIEKNKLLPAEYQQVEYIESTGTQYIDTGLLAKDYSDINCEIKGNYIKVEPTKTIFGAGNNNTWYLIGILFGVRDFGAQKGTAGTEVKFCSADLKEHIFTLDLKNGVAYLDNDLQINLSNNGNKIDKNYILFSNMNGNEWTTAASSFSMKYCKIIKDEVLIRNFVPCYCITTVTNIYGEQSSPGTKGMYDTVEGKFYTNQGTGEFIAGPDVD
;
A
#
# COMPACT_ATOMS: atom_id res chain seq x y z
N MET A 1 6.89 -8.06 108.11
CA MET A 1 7.62 -7.20 107.18
C MET A 1 7.07 -7.48 105.79
N ASN A 2 6.14 -6.68 105.28
CA ASN A 2 5.56 -6.80 103.94
C ASN A 2 6.13 -5.71 103.03
N LYS A 3 6.95 -6.11 102.04
CA LYS A 3 7.44 -5.25 100.95
C LYS A 3 6.39 -5.12 99.85
N LEU A 4 5.74 -3.97 99.76
CA LEU A 4 4.88 -3.61 98.64
C LEU A 4 5.69 -3.43 97.37
N LYS A 5 5.44 -4.27 96.37
CA LYS A 5 6.00 -4.09 94.99
C LYS A 5 5.26 -2.88 94.36
N ARG A 6 5.98 -1.80 94.10
CA ARG A 6 5.50 -0.66 93.25
C ARG A 6 5.41 -1.15 91.80
N GLY A 7 4.20 -1.22 91.29
CA GLY A 7 3.94 -1.42 89.89
C GLY A 7 4.40 -0.22 89.03
N LYS A 8 5.21 -0.48 88.05
CA LYS A 8 5.73 0.51 87.11
C LYS A 8 4.63 0.87 86.11
N TYR A 9 3.95 1.98 86.25
CA TYR A 9 2.98 2.45 85.26
C TYR A 9 3.74 2.86 84.00
N MET A 10 3.54 2.12 82.96
CA MET A 10 3.98 2.53 81.59
C MET A 10 3.10 3.70 81.11
N LYS A 11 3.70 4.88 81.00
CA LYS A 11 3.06 6.04 80.41
C LYS A 11 2.77 5.71 78.93
N ARG A 12 1.55 5.41 78.60
CA ARG A 12 1.10 5.34 77.18
C ARG A 12 1.18 6.78 76.65
N ARG A 13 2.17 7.03 75.79
CA ARG A 13 2.24 8.28 75.02
C ARG A 13 1.17 8.21 73.96
N GLY A 14 0.06 8.91 74.12
CA GLY A 14 -0.95 9.12 73.12
C GLY A 14 -0.32 9.89 71.95
N ILE A 15 -0.66 9.48 70.72
CA ILE A 15 -0.29 10.24 69.52
C ILE A 15 -0.93 11.64 69.65
N SER A 16 -0.13 12.68 69.49
CA SER A 16 -0.64 14.06 69.51
C SER A 16 -1.66 14.21 68.34
N LEU A 17 -2.78 14.84 68.60
CA LEU A 17 -3.84 15.15 67.63
C LEU A 17 -3.24 15.81 66.36
N ILE A 18 -2.25 16.69 66.58
CA ILE A 18 -1.54 17.36 65.47
C ILE A 18 -0.79 16.36 64.58
N VAL A 19 -0.09 15.37 65.16
CA VAL A 19 0.60 14.34 64.42
C VAL A 19 -0.38 13.47 63.63
N LEU A 20 -1.54 13.13 64.21
CA LEU A 20 -2.59 12.39 63.53
C LEU A 20 -3.14 13.15 62.31
N ILE A 21 -3.42 14.47 62.48
CA ILE A 21 -3.90 15.31 61.37
C ILE A 21 -2.85 15.41 60.27
N ILE A 22 -1.57 15.60 60.58
CA ILE A 22 -0.50 15.71 59.62
C ILE A 22 -0.34 14.37 58.85
N THR A 23 -0.39 13.23 59.52
CA THR A 23 -0.29 11.92 58.86
C THR A 23 -1.46 11.67 57.92
N ILE A 24 -2.69 12.05 58.26
CA ILE A 24 -3.85 11.96 57.42
C ILE A 24 -3.68 12.83 56.13
N ILE A 25 -3.24 14.08 56.32
CA ILE A 25 -2.99 14.99 55.18
C ILE A 25 -1.91 14.41 54.25
N VAL A 26 -0.80 13.92 54.79
CA VAL A 26 0.28 13.31 54.01
C VAL A 26 -0.21 12.06 53.23
N VAL A 27 -1.00 11.22 53.90
CA VAL A 27 -1.58 10.01 53.21
C VAL A 27 -2.53 10.41 52.10
N ILE A 28 -3.36 11.45 52.29
CA ILE A 28 -4.26 11.96 51.24
C ILE A 28 -3.47 12.51 50.05
N ILE A 29 -2.41 13.29 50.32
CA ILE A 29 -1.54 13.84 49.25
C ILE A 29 -0.86 12.71 48.49
N LEU A 30 -0.28 11.71 49.17
CA LEU A 30 0.36 10.58 48.55
C LEU A 30 -0.63 9.74 47.71
N ALA A 31 -1.85 9.50 48.24
CA ALA A 31 -2.91 8.81 47.52
C ALA A 31 -3.32 9.60 46.27
N ALA A 32 -3.47 10.92 46.35
CA ALA A 32 -3.78 11.75 45.19
C ALA A 32 -2.68 11.73 44.12
N VAL A 33 -1.40 11.77 44.50
CA VAL A 33 -0.27 11.68 43.59
C VAL A 33 -0.25 10.29 42.89
N VAL A 34 -0.47 9.21 43.62
CA VAL A 34 -0.53 7.85 43.08
C VAL A 34 -1.69 7.72 42.08
N ILE A 35 -2.87 8.24 42.42
CA ILE A 35 -4.04 8.23 41.53
C ILE A 35 -3.76 9.03 40.23
N LEU A 36 -3.15 10.22 40.37
CA LEU A 36 -2.81 11.06 39.23
C LEU A 36 -1.73 10.42 38.32
N THR A 37 -0.73 9.75 38.89
CA THR A 37 0.30 9.05 38.11
C THR A 37 -0.24 7.80 37.43
N LEU A 38 -1.13 7.05 38.07
CA LEU A 38 -1.82 5.89 37.46
C LEU A 38 -2.81 6.35 36.38
N SER A 39 -3.43 7.51 36.53
CA SER A 39 -4.35 8.09 35.54
C SER A 39 -3.60 8.59 34.27
N LYS A 40 -2.39 9.13 34.44
CA LYS A 40 -1.57 9.60 33.30
C LYS A 40 -0.84 8.47 32.56
N ASN A 41 -0.45 7.41 33.27
CA ASN A 41 0.21 6.24 32.73
C ASN A 41 -0.67 5.02 33.04
N ASN A 42 -1.76 4.86 32.30
CA ASN A 42 -2.68 3.74 32.52
C ASN A 42 -2.02 2.42 32.13
N PRO A 43 -1.39 1.67 33.06
CA PRO A 43 -0.67 0.43 32.70
C PRO A 43 -1.60 -0.64 32.14
N ILE A 44 -2.89 -0.57 32.44
CA ILE A 44 -3.90 -1.47 31.88
C ILE A 44 -4.12 -1.16 30.41
N GLU A 45 -4.18 0.11 30.04
CA GLU A 45 -4.36 0.54 28.67
C GLU A 45 -3.12 0.20 27.83
N SER A 46 -1.92 0.49 28.35
CA SER A 46 -0.66 0.12 27.68
C SER A 46 -0.52 -1.40 27.51
N ALA A 47 -1.00 -2.20 28.46
CA ALA A 47 -1.00 -3.66 28.33
C ALA A 47 -2.02 -4.14 27.27
N LYS A 48 -3.19 -3.50 27.17
CA LYS A 48 -4.17 -3.80 26.13
C LYS A 48 -3.64 -3.44 24.74
N GLU A 49 -3.00 -2.27 24.62
CA GLU A 49 -2.35 -1.83 23.40
C GLU A 49 -1.25 -2.81 22.95
N ALA A 50 -0.34 -3.17 23.85
CA ALA A 50 0.73 -4.10 23.56
C ALA A 50 0.18 -5.45 23.07
N ARG A 51 -0.85 -5.97 23.76
CA ARG A 51 -1.49 -7.22 23.39
C ARG A 51 -2.21 -7.13 22.05
N PHE A 52 -2.92 -6.03 21.78
CA PHE A 52 -3.57 -5.82 20.48
C PHE A 52 -2.54 -5.81 19.34
N LYS A 53 -1.45 -5.06 19.51
CA LYS A 53 -0.37 -4.98 18.54
C LYS A 53 0.31 -6.33 18.29
N GLU A 54 0.51 -7.12 19.34
CA GLU A 54 1.08 -8.47 19.24
C GLU A 54 0.13 -9.42 18.50
N ASP A 55 -1.16 -9.44 18.86
CA ASP A 55 -2.18 -10.25 18.20
C ASP A 55 -2.22 -9.92 16.68
N VAL A 56 -2.27 -8.64 16.33
CA VAL A 56 -2.35 -8.20 14.92
C VAL A 56 -1.08 -8.53 14.13
N ARG A 57 0.10 -8.37 14.70
CA ARG A 57 1.37 -8.79 14.06
C ARG A 57 1.38 -10.28 13.79
N THR A 58 0.95 -11.07 14.77
CA THR A 58 0.85 -12.53 14.62
C THR A 58 -0.09 -12.88 13.46
N PHE A 59 -1.23 -12.18 13.32
CA PHE A 59 -2.14 -12.40 12.19
C PHE A 59 -1.49 -12.08 10.85
N GLN A 60 -0.75 -10.97 10.75
CA GLN A 60 -0.03 -10.60 9.54
C GLN A 60 1.05 -11.61 9.18
N ASP A 61 1.83 -12.08 10.17
CA ASP A 61 2.91 -13.05 9.96
C ASP A 61 2.36 -14.41 9.52
N GLU A 62 1.31 -14.92 10.17
CA GLU A 62 0.67 -16.19 9.80
C GLU A 62 0.05 -16.14 8.41
N PHE A 63 -0.62 -15.03 8.08
CA PHE A 63 -1.22 -14.86 6.76
C PHE A 63 -0.15 -14.75 5.66
N SER A 64 0.91 -13.99 5.89
CA SER A 64 2.06 -13.88 4.97
C SER A 64 2.73 -15.23 4.76
N LEU A 65 2.87 -16.03 5.82
CA LEU A 65 3.41 -17.37 5.73
C LEU A 65 2.50 -18.31 4.93
N TYR A 66 1.18 -18.19 5.11
CA TYR A 66 0.21 -18.97 4.34
C TYR A 66 0.33 -18.63 2.85
N ILE A 67 0.30 -17.36 2.48
CA ILE A 67 0.48 -16.88 1.10
C ILE A 67 1.80 -17.41 0.50
N SER A 68 2.90 -17.28 1.24
CA SER A 68 4.22 -17.75 0.79
C SER A 68 4.24 -19.26 0.52
N LYS A 69 3.53 -20.07 1.33
CA LYS A 69 3.40 -21.51 1.11
C LYS A 69 2.58 -21.82 -0.14
N GLN A 70 1.53 -21.03 -0.46
CA GLN A 70 0.76 -21.23 -1.68
C GLN A 70 1.63 -20.98 -2.92
N TYR A 71 2.43 -19.92 -2.93
CA TYR A 71 3.39 -19.65 -4.00
C TYR A 71 4.41 -20.77 -4.15
N ALA A 72 5.00 -21.25 -3.05
CA ALA A 72 5.96 -22.34 -3.08
C ALA A 72 5.35 -23.65 -3.61
N ASN A 73 4.12 -23.99 -3.20
CA ASN A 73 3.44 -25.21 -3.64
C ASN A 73 3.00 -25.15 -5.10
N ALA A 74 2.72 -23.97 -5.63
CA ALA A 74 2.33 -23.75 -7.01
C ALA A 74 3.54 -23.56 -7.98
N GLY A 75 4.76 -23.86 -7.52
CA GLY A 75 5.96 -23.67 -8.33
C GLY A 75 6.22 -22.22 -8.70
N GLY A 76 5.73 -21.31 -7.84
CA GLY A 76 5.89 -19.87 -8.00
C GLY A 76 4.78 -19.17 -8.80
N HIS A 77 3.80 -19.88 -9.31
CA HIS A 77 2.67 -19.35 -10.08
C HIS A 77 1.36 -19.59 -9.31
N TRP A 78 1.10 -18.77 -8.30
CA TRP A 78 -0.18 -18.82 -7.60
C TRP A 78 -0.97 -17.53 -7.90
N ASP A 79 -2.10 -17.69 -8.55
CA ASP A 79 -3.05 -16.64 -8.93
C ASP A 79 -4.27 -16.58 -7.99
N GLY A 80 -4.21 -17.37 -6.92
CA GLY A 80 -5.31 -17.46 -5.95
C GLY A 80 -5.57 -16.14 -5.24
N ASN A 81 -6.83 -15.80 -5.11
CA ASN A 81 -7.32 -14.65 -4.39
C ASN A 81 -8.08 -15.11 -3.16
N ILE A 82 -7.57 -14.77 -1.96
CA ILE A 82 -8.20 -15.11 -0.68
C ILE A 82 -9.04 -13.94 -0.22
N SER A 83 -10.31 -14.23 0.07
CA SER A 83 -11.22 -13.32 0.76
C SER A 83 -11.99 -14.11 1.80
N ALA A 84 -11.99 -13.65 3.07
CA ALA A 84 -12.64 -14.27 4.21
C ALA A 84 -13.20 -13.19 5.14
N LYS A 85 -14.43 -13.38 5.60
CA LYS A 85 -15.15 -12.38 6.42
C LYS A 85 -15.57 -12.91 7.77
N SER A 86 -15.89 -14.20 7.84
CA SER A 86 -16.31 -14.84 9.09
C SER A 86 -15.12 -15.40 9.85
N TYR A 87 -15.30 -15.59 11.17
CA TYR A 87 -14.29 -16.21 12.02
C TYR A 87 -13.82 -17.58 11.48
N ASN A 88 -14.77 -18.44 11.08
CA ASN A 88 -14.45 -19.79 10.62
C ASN A 88 -13.64 -19.79 9.30
N GLU A 89 -13.88 -18.82 8.41
CA GLU A 89 -13.11 -18.68 7.19
C GLU A 89 -11.71 -18.14 7.49
N ILE A 90 -11.59 -17.10 8.34
CA ILE A 90 -10.30 -16.44 8.62
C ILE A 90 -9.35 -17.41 9.34
N VAL A 91 -9.85 -18.23 10.26
CA VAL A 91 -9.02 -19.14 11.05
C VAL A 91 -8.36 -20.24 10.21
N GLU A 92 -8.85 -20.51 9.00
CA GLU A 92 -8.21 -21.42 8.04
C GLU A 92 -6.87 -20.87 7.52
N TYR A 93 -6.74 -19.56 7.47
CA TYR A 93 -5.56 -18.85 6.97
C TYR A 93 -4.69 -18.29 8.10
N ILE A 94 -5.33 -17.93 9.21
CA ILE A 94 -4.73 -17.31 10.41
C ILE A 94 -5.15 -18.12 11.63
N PRO A 95 -4.46 -19.23 11.98
CA PRO A 95 -4.84 -20.11 13.08
C PRO A 95 -4.92 -19.45 14.45
N SER A 96 -4.14 -18.39 14.70
CA SER A 96 -4.15 -17.60 15.94
C SER A 96 -5.34 -16.64 16.04
N PHE A 97 -6.12 -16.46 14.95
CA PHE A 97 -7.27 -15.55 14.96
C PHE A 97 -8.31 -15.97 15.96
N THR A 98 -8.79 -15.05 16.80
CA THR A 98 -9.74 -15.36 17.87
C THR A 98 -11.08 -14.67 17.65
N LYS A 99 -12.15 -15.26 18.21
CA LYS A 99 -13.52 -14.70 18.15
C LYS A 99 -13.63 -13.25 18.66
N LYS A 100 -12.71 -12.82 19.52
CA LYS A 100 -12.61 -11.42 19.98
C LYS A 100 -12.48 -10.42 18.83
N TYR A 101 -11.88 -10.85 17.71
CA TYR A 101 -11.62 -10.03 16.53
C TYR A 101 -12.60 -10.30 15.38
N GLU A 102 -13.58 -11.18 15.57
CA GLU A 102 -14.62 -11.43 14.56
C GLU A 102 -15.35 -10.13 14.20
N GLY A 103 -15.48 -9.88 12.91
CA GLY A 103 -16.05 -8.64 12.39
C GLY A 103 -15.16 -7.39 12.51
N LYS A 104 -14.06 -7.46 13.27
CA LYS A 104 -13.07 -6.36 13.37
C LYS A 104 -12.03 -6.40 12.26
N PHE A 105 -11.67 -7.61 11.81
CA PHE A 105 -10.75 -7.85 10.70
C PHE A 105 -11.40 -8.76 9.66
N ILE A 106 -11.00 -8.59 8.42
CA ILE A 106 -11.36 -9.43 7.28
C ILE A 106 -10.10 -9.69 6.45
N ILE A 107 -10.15 -10.72 5.62
CA ILE A 107 -9.19 -10.90 4.53
C ILE A 107 -9.90 -10.48 3.25
N ASN A 108 -9.29 -9.64 2.45
CA ASN A 108 -9.83 -9.18 1.19
C ASN A 108 -8.69 -9.04 0.17
N ASN A 109 -8.81 -9.74 -0.97
CA ASN A 109 -7.83 -9.74 -2.05
C ASN A 109 -6.38 -9.95 -1.55
N ASN A 110 -6.16 -10.98 -0.74
CA ASN A 110 -4.86 -11.31 -0.13
C ASN A 110 -4.31 -10.28 0.87
N ASN A 111 -5.14 -9.39 1.39
CA ASN A 111 -4.76 -8.42 2.42
C ASN A 111 -5.58 -8.64 3.69
N LEU A 112 -4.92 -8.50 4.85
CA LEU A 112 -5.61 -8.38 6.12
C LEU A 112 -6.06 -6.92 6.28
N GLU A 113 -7.38 -6.71 6.38
CA GLU A 113 -7.98 -5.39 6.52
C GLU A 113 -8.74 -5.27 7.83
N TYR A 114 -8.77 -4.08 8.45
CA TYR A 114 -9.64 -3.82 9.58
C TYR A 114 -10.93 -3.13 9.15
N THR A 115 -11.98 -3.34 9.91
CA THR A 115 -13.32 -2.79 9.63
C THR A 115 -13.64 -1.62 10.55
N ASN A 116 -14.75 -0.95 10.29
CA ASN A 116 -15.27 0.12 11.17
C ASN A 116 -15.67 -0.34 12.58
N ASN A 117 -15.60 -1.65 12.86
CA ASN A 117 -15.91 -2.22 14.18
C ASN A 117 -14.73 -2.15 15.18
N LEU A 118 -13.57 -1.67 14.77
CA LEU A 118 -12.51 -1.27 15.69
C LEU A 118 -12.90 0.03 16.40
N ASP A 119 -12.55 0.15 17.69
CA ASP A 119 -12.63 1.45 18.36
C ASP A 119 -11.52 2.41 17.85
N GLU A 120 -11.61 3.71 18.16
CA GLU A 120 -10.69 4.72 17.61
C GLU A 120 -9.22 4.46 17.99
N LYS A 121 -8.96 3.89 19.18
CA LYS A 121 -7.59 3.53 19.59
C LYS A 121 -7.10 2.27 18.87
N GLU A 122 -7.97 1.27 18.73
CA GLU A 122 -7.67 0.06 17.98
C GLU A 122 -7.37 0.39 16.51
N LYS A 123 -8.09 1.37 15.91
CA LYS A 123 -7.80 1.87 14.56
C LYS A 123 -6.43 2.52 14.47
N GLU A 124 -6.10 3.42 15.41
CA GLU A 124 -4.79 4.06 15.48
C GLU A 124 -3.68 3.01 15.59
N TYR A 125 -3.87 1.98 16.43
CA TYR A 125 -2.89 0.90 16.58
C TYR A 125 -2.76 0.05 15.31
N ALA A 126 -3.87 -0.26 14.64
CA ALA A 126 -3.86 -1.02 13.39
C ALA A 126 -3.16 -0.25 12.25
N GLN A 127 -3.42 1.05 12.13
CA GLN A 127 -2.73 1.93 11.17
C GLN A 127 -1.22 1.97 11.42
N ASN A 128 -0.79 2.08 12.67
CA ASN A 128 0.63 2.04 13.05
C ASN A 128 1.31 0.70 12.74
N LEU A 129 0.54 -0.36 12.49
CA LEU A 129 1.00 -1.68 12.07
C LEU A 129 0.83 -1.91 10.56
N ASN A 130 0.51 -0.87 9.80
CA ASN A 130 0.25 -0.93 8.36
C ASN A 130 -0.88 -1.92 7.98
N VAL A 131 -1.84 -2.16 8.89
CA VAL A 131 -3.05 -2.89 8.52
C VAL A 131 -3.97 -1.94 7.77
N ILE A 132 -4.45 -2.37 6.62
CA ILE A 132 -5.27 -1.55 5.72
C ILE A 132 -6.70 -1.44 6.28
N GLU A 133 -7.26 -0.25 6.28
CA GLU A 133 -8.69 -0.05 6.56
C GLU A 133 -9.52 -0.67 5.43
N LYS A 134 -10.59 -1.38 5.79
CA LYS A 134 -11.51 -1.93 4.80
C LYS A 134 -11.96 -0.83 3.84
N ASN A 135 -11.76 -1.07 2.54
CA ASN A 135 -12.00 -0.12 1.45
C ASN A 135 -11.05 1.09 1.42
N LYS A 136 -9.99 1.12 2.24
CA LYS A 136 -8.99 2.18 2.19
C LYS A 136 -7.62 1.62 1.87
N LEU A 137 -7.31 1.53 0.58
CA LEU A 137 -6.00 1.10 0.07
C LEU A 137 -4.89 2.14 0.31
N LEU A 138 -5.26 3.35 0.76
CA LEU A 138 -4.35 4.49 0.81
C LEU A 138 -4.28 5.11 2.22
N PRO A 139 -3.15 5.74 2.59
CA PRO A 139 -3.04 6.56 3.79
C PRO A 139 -4.11 7.68 3.83
N ALA A 140 -4.41 8.17 5.05
CA ALA A 140 -5.51 9.12 5.28
C ALA A 140 -5.36 10.46 4.55
N GLU A 141 -4.13 10.80 4.13
CA GLU A 141 -3.78 12.01 3.40
C GLU A 141 -4.18 11.97 1.94
N TYR A 142 -4.63 10.80 1.44
CA TYR A 142 -5.00 10.58 0.05
C TYR A 142 -6.44 10.11 -0.08
N GLN A 143 -7.13 10.62 -1.09
CA GLN A 143 -8.42 10.12 -1.54
C GLN A 143 -8.20 9.25 -2.77
N GLN A 144 -8.62 7.97 -2.70
CA GLN A 144 -8.63 7.09 -3.85
C GLN A 144 -9.69 7.52 -4.84
N VAL A 145 -9.37 7.43 -6.13
CA VAL A 145 -10.31 7.65 -7.24
C VAL A 145 -10.38 6.41 -8.12
N GLU A 146 -11.42 6.29 -8.92
CA GLU A 146 -11.57 5.14 -9.83
C GLU A 146 -10.43 5.08 -10.86
N TYR A 147 -9.96 6.23 -11.32
CA TYR A 147 -8.86 6.36 -12.28
C TYR A 147 -8.19 7.73 -12.20
N ILE A 148 -6.98 7.83 -12.74
CA ILE A 148 -6.45 9.11 -13.23
C ILE A 148 -6.29 9.05 -14.73
N GLU A 149 -6.53 10.20 -15.39
CA GLU A 149 -6.48 10.35 -16.82
C GLU A 149 -5.37 11.31 -17.24
N SER A 150 -4.53 10.85 -18.18
CA SER A 150 -3.61 11.71 -18.92
C SER A 150 -4.29 12.21 -20.19
N THR A 151 -4.14 13.48 -20.48
CA THR A 151 -4.61 14.13 -21.72
C THR A 151 -3.58 14.05 -22.87
N GLY A 152 -2.47 13.33 -22.64
CA GLY A 152 -1.40 13.14 -23.64
C GLY A 152 -0.13 13.95 -23.37
N THR A 153 0.00 14.57 -22.20
CA THR A 153 1.21 15.33 -21.81
C THR A 153 1.70 14.97 -20.40
N GLN A 154 0.90 14.25 -19.62
CA GLN A 154 1.24 13.81 -18.28
C GLN A 154 1.88 12.42 -18.32
N TYR A 155 2.84 12.19 -17.45
CA TYR A 155 3.48 10.91 -17.26
C TYR A 155 4.03 10.77 -15.84
N ILE A 156 4.31 9.53 -15.43
CA ILE A 156 4.90 9.19 -14.14
C ILE A 156 6.16 8.36 -14.39
N ASP A 157 7.28 8.77 -13.81
CA ASP A 157 8.50 7.97 -13.75
C ASP A 157 8.40 7.00 -12.57
N THR A 158 8.45 5.70 -12.83
CA THR A 158 8.30 4.65 -11.80
C THR A 158 9.54 4.48 -10.92
N GLY A 159 10.67 5.08 -11.30
CA GLY A 159 11.97 4.87 -10.65
C GLY A 159 12.60 3.49 -10.94
N LEU A 160 11.96 2.63 -11.73
CA LEU A 160 12.45 1.30 -12.07
C LEU A 160 13.30 1.34 -13.34
N LEU A 161 14.60 1.15 -13.21
CA LEU A 161 15.54 1.18 -14.32
C LEU A 161 15.42 -0.07 -15.18
N ALA A 162 15.03 0.06 -16.44
CA ALA A 162 14.67 -1.08 -17.28
C ALA A 162 15.79 -2.11 -17.51
N LYS A 163 17.06 -1.71 -17.46
CA LYS A 163 18.20 -2.66 -17.54
C LYS A 163 18.27 -3.63 -16.37
N ASP A 164 17.81 -3.21 -15.19
CA ASP A 164 17.83 -3.99 -13.93
C ASP A 164 16.50 -4.73 -13.71
N TYR A 165 15.46 -4.33 -14.47
CA TYR A 165 14.10 -4.86 -14.43
C TYR A 165 13.63 -5.34 -15.83
N SER A 166 14.51 -5.96 -16.61
CA SER A 166 14.20 -6.43 -17.97
C SER A 166 13.35 -7.71 -18.03
N ASP A 167 13.01 -8.25 -16.86
CA ASP A 167 12.31 -9.52 -16.65
C ASP A 167 11.02 -9.36 -15.82
N ILE A 168 10.45 -8.15 -15.79
CA ILE A 168 9.21 -7.86 -15.08
C ILE A 168 7.97 -8.33 -15.86
N ASN A 169 6.89 -8.50 -15.09
CA ASN A 169 5.53 -8.57 -15.59
C ASN A 169 4.79 -7.30 -15.13
N CYS A 170 4.20 -6.56 -16.08
CA CYS A 170 3.44 -5.35 -15.81
C CYS A 170 2.00 -5.53 -16.27
N GLU A 171 1.04 -5.37 -15.36
CA GLU A 171 -0.39 -5.42 -15.64
C GLU A 171 -1.02 -4.03 -15.42
N ILE A 172 -1.75 -3.54 -16.43
CA ILE A 172 -2.42 -2.25 -16.41
C ILE A 172 -3.87 -2.41 -16.82
N LYS A 173 -4.77 -1.82 -16.03
CA LYS A 173 -6.19 -1.72 -16.39
C LYS A 173 -6.57 -0.28 -16.69
N GLY A 174 -7.27 -0.09 -17.81
CA GLY A 174 -7.74 1.23 -18.21
C GLY A 174 -8.24 1.27 -19.65
N ASN A 175 -8.46 2.46 -20.14
CA ASN A 175 -8.93 2.68 -21.50
C ASN A 175 -8.30 3.92 -22.14
N TYR A 176 -8.13 3.89 -23.44
CA TYR A 176 -7.77 5.08 -24.20
C TYR A 176 -8.95 6.05 -24.28
N ILE A 177 -8.66 7.33 -24.14
CA ILE A 177 -9.63 8.40 -24.37
C ILE A 177 -9.65 8.78 -25.84
N LYS A 178 -8.52 8.58 -26.51
CA LYS A 178 -8.36 8.87 -27.93
C LYS A 178 -7.43 7.85 -28.57
N VAL A 179 -7.84 7.30 -29.70
CA VAL A 179 -7.01 6.38 -30.48
C VAL A 179 -6.13 7.18 -31.45
N GLU A 180 -4.87 7.33 -31.11
CA GLU A 180 -3.85 7.99 -31.92
C GLU A 180 -2.64 7.04 -32.09
N PRO A 181 -1.94 7.09 -33.24
CA PRO A 181 -0.73 6.28 -33.43
C PRO A 181 0.37 6.66 -32.42
N THR A 182 1.22 5.69 -32.08
CA THR A 182 2.42 5.89 -31.27
C THR A 182 2.10 6.42 -29.86
N LYS A 183 1.17 5.76 -29.17
CA LYS A 183 0.72 6.15 -27.83
C LYS A 183 0.93 5.02 -26.82
N THR A 184 1.98 5.13 -26.02
CA THR A 184 2.40 4.12 -25.05
C THR A 184 1.74 4.39 -23.69
N ILE A 185 1.23 3.34 -23.04
CA ILE A 185 0.68 3.43 -21.67
C ILE A 185 1.72 3.05 -20.62
N PHE A 186 2.68 2.20 -20.99
CA PHE A 186 3.80 1.80 -20.13
C PHE A 186 5.00 1.42 -21.01
N GLY A 187 6.17 1.88 -20.62
CA GLY A 187 7.36 1.45 -21.32
C GLY A 187 8.64 2.15 -20.91
N ALA A 188 9.73 1.65 -21.48
CA ALA A 188 11.03 2.26 -21.47
C ALA A 188 11.66 2.12 -22.86
N GLY A 189 12.47 3.08 -23.27
CA GLY A 189 13.14 3.03 -24.56
C GLY A 189 14.41 3.84 -24.62
N ASN A 190 15.25 3.48 -25.59
CA ASN A 190 16.37 4.28 -26.05
C ASN A 190 16.26 4.41 -27.59
N ASN A 191 17.27 4.98 -28.24
CA ASN A 191 17.21 5.22 -29.69
C ASN A 191 17.03 3.96 -30.54
N ASN A 192 17.26 2.76 -30.02
CA ASN A 192 17.28 1.52 -30.79
C ASN A 192 16.50 0.37 -30.16
N THR A 193 16.13 0.45 -28.91
CA THR A 193 15.47 -0.66 -28.19
C THR A 193 14.32 -0.13 -27.35
N TRP A 194 13.18 -0.85 -27.35
CA TRP A 194 11.99 -0.50 -26.57
C TRP A 194 11.42 -1.71 -25.85
N TYR A 195 10.95 -1.49 -24.64
CA TYR A 195 10.06 -2.37 -23.88
C TYR A 195 8.79 -1.58 -23.62
N LEU A 196 7.72 -1.87 -24.33
CA LEU A 196 6.50 -1.07 -24.25
C LEU A 196 5.24 -1.88 -24.56
N ILE A 197 4.11 -1.33 -24.06
CA ILE A 197 2.77 -1.77 -24.44
C ILE A 197 1.88 -0.53 -24.66
N GLY A 198 0.98 -0.59 -25.64
CA GLY A 198 0.11 0.52 -25.99
C GLY A 198 -0.38 0.48 -27.45
N ILE A 199 -0.57 1.65 -28.06
CA ILE A 199 -0.84 1.79 -29.50
C ILE A 199 0.50 1.97 -30.22
N LEU A 200 0.74 1.07 -31.18
CA LEU A 200 2.03 0.95 -31.86
C LEU A 200 2.34 2.11 -32.82
N PHE A 201 3.62 2.19 -33.15
CA PHE A 201 4.15 3.23 -34.05
C PHE A 201 3.49 3.20 -35.43
N GLY A 202 3.02 4.36 -35.89
CA GLY A 202 2.48 4.56 -37.23
C GLY A 202 1.14 3.87 -37.51
N VAL A 203 0.55 3.15 -36.53
CA VAL A 203 -0.72 2.44 -36.69
C VAL A 203 -1.66 2.75 -35.54
N ARG A 204 -2.93 2.31 -35.66
CA ARG A 204 -3.95 2.44 -34.60
C ARG A 204 -4.34 1.07 -34.07
N ASP A 205 -3.33 0.24 -33.82
CA ASP A 205 -3.51 -1.10 -33.28
C ASP A 205 -2.89 -1.19 -31.91
N PHE A 206 -3.56 -1.87 -30.97
CA PHE A 206 -2.95 -2.29 -29.73
C PHE A 206 -1.84 -3.28 -30.01
N GLY A 207 -0.78 -3.21 -29.22
CA GLY A 207 0.34 -4.12 -29.33
C GLY A 207 1.42 -3.85 -28.30
N ALA A 208 2.50 -4.59 -28.42
CA ALA A 208 3.65 -4.50 -27.53
C ALA A 208 4.95 -4.69 -28.30
N GLN A 209 6.05 -4.30 -27.67
CA GLN A 209 7.40 -4.44 -28.20
C GLN A 209 8.38 -4.78 -27.10
N LYS A 210 9.27 -5.73 -27.37
CA LYS A 210 10.49 -6.01 -26.61
C LYS A 210 11.62 -6.21 -27.61
N GLY A 211 12.43 -5.19 -27.83
CA GLY A 211 13.53 -5.28 -28.76
C GLY A 211 13.74 -4.03 -29.62
N THR A 212 14.42 -4.22 -30.74
CA THR A 212 14.75 -3.14 -31.68
C THR A 212 13.57 -2.73 -32.55
N ALA A 213 13.70 -1.61 -33.28
CA ALA A 213 12.70 -1.17 -34.25
C ALA A 213 12.34 -2.30 -35.26
N GLY A 214 11.08 -2.40 -35.59
CA GLY A 214 10.55 -3.46 -36.48
C GLY A 214 10.23 -4.77 -35.76
N THR A 215 10.30 -4.83 -34.43
CA THR A 215 9.91 -6.01 -33.62
C THR A 215 8.56 -5.84 -32.93
N GLU A 216 7.82 -4.80 -33.29
CA GLU A 216 6.47 -4.53 -32.80
C GLU A 216 5.51 -5.65 -33.20
N VAL A 217 4.72 -6.13 -32.26
CA VAL A 217 3.70 -7.16 -32.45
C VAL A 217 2.33 -6.62 -32.06
N LYS A 218 1.35 -6.83 -32.97
CA LYS A 218 -0.01 -6.31 -32.81
C LYS A 218 -0.92 -7.33 -32.17
N PHE A 219 -1.87 -6.84 -31.36
CA PHE A 219 -3.03 -7.62 -30.92
C PHE A 219 -4.18 -7.50 -31.90
N CYS A 220 -4.78 -6.31 -31.94
CA CYS A 220 -5.95 -5.98 -32.73
C CYS A 220 -6.03 -4.47 -32.94
N SER A 221 -7.02 -4.00 -33.70
CA SER A 221 -7.33 -2.57 -33.84
C SER A 221 -7.72 -1.99 -32.48
N ALA A 222 -7.13 -0.83 -32.15
CA ALA A 222 -7.39 -0.15 -30.90
C ALA A 222 -8.81 0.44 -30.86
N ASP A 223 -9.40 0.39 -29.70
CA ASP A 223 -10.70 0.99 -29.40
C ASP A 223 -10.66 1.83 -28.12
N LEU A 224 -11.82 2.30 -27.64
CA LEU A 224 -11.95 3.13 -26.43
C LEU A 224 -12.53 2.36 -25.24
N LYS A 225 -12.65 1.03 -25.33
CA LYS A 225 -13.15 0.21 -24.24
C LYS A 225 -12.08 0.04 -23.17
N GLU A 226 -12.54 -0.34 -21.99
CA GLU A 226 -11.64 -0.74 -20.90
C GLU A 226 -11.03 -2.12 -21.20
N HIS A 227 -9.72 -2.22 -21.04
CA HIS A 227 -8.95 -3.41 -21.24
C HIS A 227 -7.94 -3.65 -20.10
N ILE A 228 -7.49 -4.89 -20.00
CA ILE A 228 -6.33 -5.28 -19.19
C ILE A 228 -5.17 -5.54 -20.16
N PHE A 229 -4.11 -4.75 -20.03
CA PHE A 229 -2.87 -4.87 -20.79
C PHE A 229 -1.81 -5.52 -19.93
N THR A 230 -1.23 -6.64 -20.36
CA THR A 230 -0.15 -7.32 -19.66
C THR A 230 1.08 -7.40 -20.53
N LEU A 231 2.22 -6.93 -20.01
CA LEU A 231 3.54 -7.02 -20.64
C LEU A 231 4.45 -7.90 -19.79
N ASP A 232 4.61 -9.17 -20.17
CA ASP A 232 5.48 -10.14 -19.51
C ASP A 232 6.84 -10.21 -20.23
N LEU A 233 7.77 -9.41 -19.76
CA LEU A 233 9.12 -9.36 -20.32
C LEU A 233 9.94 -10.60 -19.96
N LYS A 234 9.67 -11.28 -18.85
CA LYS A 234 10.36 -12.51 -18.43
C LYS A 234 10.12 -13.62 -19.43
N ASN A 235 8.85 -13.85 -19.79
CA ASN A 235 8.46 -14.90 -20.71
C ASN A 235 8.45 -14.45 -22.18
N GLY A 236 8.66 -13.16 -22.46
CA GLY A 236 8.66 -12.62 -23.82
C GLY A 236 7.28 -12.69 -24.47
N VAL A 237 6.24 -12.42 -23.71
CA VAL A 237 4.85 -12.42 -24.19
C VAL A 237 4.12 -11.16 -23.72
N ALA A 238 3.04 -10.83 -24.39
CA ALA A 238 2.10 -9.83 -23.90
C ALA A 238 0.66 -10.31 -24.12
N TYR A 239 -0.27 -9.80 -23.31
CA TYR A 239 -1.67 -10.18 -23.36
C TYR A 239 -2.56 -8.95 -23.40
N LEU A 240 -3.70 -9.08 -24.07
CA LEU A 240 -4.84 -8.17 -23.98
C LEU A 240 -6.02 -8.96 -23.42
N ASP A 241 -6.60 -8.46 -22.31
CA ASP A 241 -7.73 -9.07 -21.56
C ASP A 241 -7.48 -10.54 -21.13
N ASN A 242 -6.22 -10.90 -20.94
CA ASN A 242 -5.76 -12.26 -20.60
C ASN A 242 -6.08 -13.33 -21.66
N ASP A 243 -6.72 -12.97 -22.76
CA ASP A 243 -7.16 -13.90 -23.82
C ASP A 243 -6.27 -13.84 -25.06
N LEU A 244 -6.00 -12.63 -25.58
CA LEU A 244 -5.18 -12.43 -26.76
C LEU A 244 -3.70 -12.38 -26.38
N GLN A 245 -2.96 -13.41 -26.74
CA GLN A 245 -1.51 -13.48 -26.52
C GLN A 245 -0.73 -13.17 -27.79
N ILE A 246 0.36 -12.42 -27.64
CA ILE A 246 1.39 -12.23 -28.66
C ILE A 246 2.76 -12.60 -28.11
N ASN A 247 3.64 -13.13 -28.98
CA ASN A 247 5.02 -13.43 -28.65
C ASN A 247 5.92 -12.26 -29.05
N LEU A 248 6.76 -11.82 -28.12
CA LEU A 248 7.68 -10.72 -28.28
C LEU A 248 9.07 -11.22 -28.72
N SER A 249 9.76 -10.44 -29.49
CA SER A 249 11.17 -10.69 -29.78
C SER A 249 12.02 -10.50 -28.53
N ASN A 250 13.15 -11.18 -28.48
CA ASN A 250 14.11 -11.00 -27.39
C ASN A 250 15.44 -10.49 -27.93
N ASN A 251 15.38 -9.47 -28.77
CA ASN A 251 16.56 -8.80 -29.33
C ASN A 251 16.60 -7.34 -28.92
N GLY A 252 17.77 -6.82 -28.75
CA GLY A 252 17.99 -5.43 -28.36
C GLY A 252 18.98 -5.27 -27.22
N ASN A 253 19.42 -4.06 -27.03
CA ASN A 253 20.37 -3.69 -25.99
C ASN A 253 19.64 -3.42 -24.67
N LYS A 254 20.39 -3.45 -23.57
CA LYS A 254 19.90 -2.99 -22.27
C LYS A 254 19.46 -1.52 -22.34
N ILE A 255 18.32 -1.22 -21.75
CA ILE A 255 17.76 0.15 -21.72
C ILE A 255 18.15 0.80 -20.41
N ASP A 256 18.98 1.84 -20.48
CA ASP A 256 19.44 2.64 -19.34
C ASP A 256 18.50 3.82 -19.09
N LYS A 257 17.22 3.54 -18.96
CA LYS A 257 16.12 4.48 -18.69
C LYS A 257 15.09 3.79 -17.80
N ASN A 258 14.35 4.59 -17.04
CA ASN A 258 13.28 4.08 -16.20
C ASN A 258 12.04 3.71 -17.02
N TYR A 259 11.22 2.82 -16.47
CA TYR A 259 9.86 2.62 -16.95
C TYR A 259 8.98 3.82 -16.61
N ILE A 260 8.14 4.19 -17.56
CA ILE A 260 7.26 5.35 -17.49
C ILE A 260 5.81 4.89 -17.66
N LEU A 261 4.91 5.38 -16.81
CA LEU A 261 3.46 5.26 -16.99
C LEU A 261 2.95 6.40 -17.88
N PHE A 262 1.95 6.11 -18.70
CA PHE A 262 1.30 6.99 -19.70
C PHE A 262 2.22 7.39 -20.87
N SER A 263 3.44 6.87 -20.93
CA SER A 263 4.41 7.19 -21.96
C SER A 263 5.52 6.13 -22.02
N ASN A 264 6.54 6.40 -22.83
CA ASN A 264 7.83 5.73 -22.76
C ASN A 264 8.94 6.77 -22.89
N MET A 265 10.15 6.43 -22.49
CA MET A 265 11.32 7.25 -22.78
C MET A 265 11.94 6.82 -24.10
N ASN A 266 11.84 7.66 -25.10
CA ASN A 266 12.64 7.54 -26.32
C ASN A 266 13.73 8.62 -26.31
N GLY A 267 14.95 8.26 -25.97
CA GLY A 267 16.07 9.20 -25.92
C GLY A 267 15.86 10.35 -24.93
N ASN A 268 15.95 11.57 -25.42
CA ASN A 268 15.78 12.81 -24.63
C ASN A 268 14.42 13.50 -24.84
N GLU A 269 13.51 12.94 -25.66
CA GLU A 269 12.22 13.57 -25.99
C GLU A 269 11.05 12.79 -25.41
N TRP A 270 10.45 13.35 -24.37
CA TRP A 270 9.35 12.79 -23.60
C TRP A 270 7.98 12.83 -24.28
N THR A 271 7.81 13.67 -25.28
CA THR A 271 6.50 14.25 -25.57
C THR A 271 5.68 13.54 -26.64
N THR A 272 6.28 12.72 -27.52
CA THR A 272 5.56 12.17 -28.67
C THR A 272 4.78 10.90 -28.36
N ALA A 273 5.20 10.14 -27.35
CA ALA A 273 4.61 8.86 -27.01
C ALA A 273 3.60 8.91 -25.83
N ALA A 274 3.42 10.07 -25.21
CA ALA A 274 2.47 10.22 -24.14
C ALA A 274 1.02 9.98 -24.61
N SER A 275 0.29 9.16 -23.87
CA SER A 275 -1.05 8.70 -24.24
C SER A 275 -2.16 9.50 -23.54
N SER A 276 -3.26 9.72 -24.25
CA SER A 276 -4.54 10.07 -23.65
C SER A 276 -5.20 8.81 -23.14
N PHE A 277 -5.01 8.50 -21.86
CA PHE A 277 -5.36 7.22 -21.26
C PHE A 277 -5.88 7.41 -19.83
N SER A 278 -6.95 6.71 -19.49
CA SER A 278 -7.51 6.61 -18.15
C SER A 278 -7.01 5.31 -17.51
N MET A 279 -6.23 5.41 -16.44
CA MET A 279 -5.61 4.28 -15.75
C MET A 279 -6.27 4.02 -14.40
N LYS A 280 -6.77 2.80 -14.21
CA LYS A 280 -7.40 2.35 -12.96
C LYS A 280 -6.41 1.72 -11.99
N TYR A 281 -5.41 1.05 -12.48
CA TYR A 281 -4.26 0.55 -11.73
C TYR A 281 -3.10 0.19 -12.63
N CYS A 282 -1.93 0.08 -12.02
CA CYS A 282 -0.76 -0.57 -12.61
C CYS A 282 -0.06 -1.41 -11.56
N LYS A 283 0.17 -2.69 -11.85
CA LYS A 283 0.92 -3.62 -11.00
C LYS A 283 2.19 -4.04 -11.72
N ILE A 284 3.31 -4.07 -11.02
CA ILE A 284 4.59 -4.54 -11.54
C ILE A 284 5.12 -5.64 -10.64
N ILE A 285 5.38 -6.80 -11.23
CA ILE A 285 5.81 -8.02 -10.56
C ILE A 285 7.19 -8.39 -11.10
N LYS A 286 8.10 -8.75 -10.22
CA LYS A 286 9.41 -9.34 -10.56
C LYS A 286 9.62 -10.59 -9.72
N ASP A 287 10.00 -11.69 -10.38
CA ASP A 287 10.22 -12.99 -9.73
C ASP A 287 9.07 -13.38 -8.79
N GLU A 288 7.82 -13.13 -9.26
CA GLU A 288 6.57 -13.43 -8.56
C GLU A 288 6.29 -12.54 -7.33
N VAL A 289 7.17 -11.58 -7.06
CA VAL A 289 6.99 -10.59 -6.01
C VAL A 289 6.40 -9.32 -6.61
N LEU A 290 5.30 -8.85 -6.04
CA LEU A 290 4.73 -7.53 -6.37
C LEU A 290 5.70 -6.45 -5.88
N ILE A 291 6.33 -5.72 -6.82
CA ILE A 291 7.31 -4.69 -6.51
C ILE A 291 6.76 -3.27 -6.63
N ARG A 292 5.62 -3.10 -7.31
CA ARG A 292 4.85 -1.85 -7.41
C ARG A 292 3.36 -2.16 -7.53
N ASN A 293 2.54 -1.38 -6.84
CA ASN A 293 1.09 -1.42 -6.95
C ASN A 293 0.55 0.01 -6.94
N PHE A 294 0.41 0.57 -8.11
CA PHE A 294 -0.02 1.94 -8.31
C PHE A 294 -1.55 2.06 -8.26
N VAL A 295 -2.05 2.86 -7.35
CA VAL A 295 -3.47 3.15 -7.14
C VAL A 295 -3.72 4.63 -7.42
N PRO A 296 -4.70 4.99 -8.24
CA PRO A 296 -5.01 6.37 -8.58
C PRO A 296 -5.61 7.12 -7.39
N CYS A 297 -5.09 8.33 -7.13
CA CYS A 297 -5.54 9.15 -6.00
C CYS A 297 -5.20 10.63 -6.16
N TYR A 298 -5.69 11.43 -5.22
CA TYR A 298 -5.23 12.81 -5.02
C TYR A 298 -4.98 13.11 -3.54
N CYS A 299 -4.12 14.10 -3.26
CA CYS A 299 -3.87 14.57 -1.90
C CYS A 299 -5.07 15.36 -1.36
N ILE A 300 -5.55 15.03 -0.14
CA ILE A 300 -6.56 15.85 0.57
C ILE A 300 -5.92 16.86 1.52
N THR A 301 -4.68 16.64 1.90
CA THR A 301 -3.86 17.56 2.71
C THR A 301 -2.53 17.83 2.01
N THR A 302 -1.76 18.80 2.51
CA THR A 302 -0.37 18.95 2.07
C THR A 302 0.46 17.80 2.59
N VAL A 303 1.11 17.06 1.69
CA VAL A 303 1.98 15.92 2.02
C VAL A 303 3.41 16.28 1.67
N THR A 304 4.33 16.00 2.59
CA THR A 304 5.77 16.14 2.34
C THR A 304 6.39 14.75 2.32
N ASN A 305 7.03 14.38 1.22
CA ASN A 305 7.73 13.10 1.12
C ASN A 305 9.06 13.10 1.88
N ILE A 306 9.70 11.95 1.97
CA ILE A 306 10.98 11.77 2.68
C ILE A 306 12.14 12.60 2.10
N TYR A 307 11.99 13.10 0.88
CA TYR A 307 12.98 13.98 0.20
C TYR A 307 12.66 15.47 0.36
N GLY A 308 11.60 15.82 1.12
CA GLY A 308 11.18 17.20 1.34
C GLY A 308 10.35 17.82 0.21
N GLU A 309 9.97 17.04 -0.79
CA GLU A 309 9.07 17.50 -1.85
C GLU A 309 7.62 17.55 -1.33
N GLN A 310 6.93 18.64 -1.64
CA GLN A 310 5.56 18.87 -1.19
C GLN A 310 4.54 18.68 -2.30
N SER A 311 3.48 17.96 -1.99
CA SER A 311 2.27 17.87 -2.80
C SER A 311 1.14 18.62 -2.11
N SER A 312 0.54 19.57 -2.79
CA SER A 312 -0.58 20.36 -2.28
C SER A 312 -1.90 19.60 -2.34
N PRO A 313 -2.93 19.97 -1.55
CA PRO A 313 -4.27 19.44 -1.70
C PRO A 313 -4.77 19.55 -3.15
N GLY A 314 -5.39 18.47 -3.64
CA GLY A 314 -5.85 18.37 -5.03
C GLY A 314 -4.80 17.89 -6.03
N THR A 315 -3.52 17.74 -5.64
CA THR A 315 -2.49 17.13 -6.50
C THR A 315 -2.86 15.69 -6.81
N LYS A 316 -2.99 15.35 -8.08
CA LYS A 316 -3.39 14.04 -8.59
C LYS A 316 -2.18 13.21 -8.99
N GLY A 317 -2.24 11.90 -8.79
CA GLY A 317 -1.16 10.98 -9.11
C GLY A 317 -1.52 9.53 -8.81
N MET A 318 -0.49 8.71 -8.70
CA MET A 318 -0.61 7.29 -8.34
C MET A 318 0.15 7.04 -7.03
N TYR A 319 -0.51 6.42 -6.07
CA TYR A 319 0.15 5.96 -4.85
C TYR A 319 0.62 4.52 -5.04
N ASP A 320 1.90 4.26 -4.86
CA ASP A 320 2.43 2.91 -4.82
C ASP A 320 2.27 2.34 -3.40
N THR A 321 1.38 1.37 -3.24
CA THR A 321 1.08 0.76 -1.93
C THR A 321 2.18 -0.18 -1.44
N VAL A 322 3.10 -0.59 -2.32
CA VAL A 322 4.26 -1.44 -1.96
C VAL A 322 5.40 -0.60 -1.42
N GLU A 323 5.75 0.49 -2.12
CA GLU A 323 6.83 1.38 -1.68
C GLU A 323 6.35 2.39 -0.62
N GLY A 324 5.04 2.61 -0.51
CA GLY A 324 4.48 3.64 0.37
C GLY A 324 4.75 5.06 -0.14
N LYS A 325 4.73 5.27 -1.46
CA LYS A 325 5.14 6.52 -2.09
C LYS A 325 4.09 7.05 -3.07
N PHE A 326 3.86 8.35 -3.01
CA PHE A 326 3.02 9.05 -3.97
C PHE A 326 3.84 9.55 -5.15
N TYR A 327 3.39 9.20 -6.34
CA TYR A 327 4.01 9.56 -7.61
C TYR A 327 3.13 10.57 -8.35
N THR A 328 3.68 11.72 -8.66
CA THR A 328 3.00 12.83 -9.32
C THR A 328 3.37 12.94 -10.78
N ASN A 329 2.64 13.78 -11.51
CA ASN A 329 2.96 14.13 -12.89
C ASN A 329 4.34 14.78 -13.01
N GLN A 330 5.14 14.32 -13.95
CA GLN A 330 6.43 14.91 -14.32
C GLN A 330 6.41 15.56 -15.72
N GLY A 331 5.26 15.51 -16.39
CA GLY A 331 5.00 16.19 -17.65
C GLY A 331 4.40 17.58 -17.44
N THR A 332 3.63 18.03 -18.42
CA THR A 332 2.94 19.32 -18.39
C THR A 332 1.45 19.15 -18.14
N GLY A 333 0.82 20.19 -17.55
CA GLY A 333 -0.59 20.15 -17.15
C GLY A 333 -0.83 19.28 -15.92
N GLU A 334 -2.07 18.90 -15.67
CA GLU A 334 -2.47 18.05 -14.55
C GLU A 334 -3.20 16.81 -15.04
N PHE A 335 -3.13 15.73 -14.28
CA PHE A 335 -4.04 14.60 -14.45
C PHE A 335 -5.48 15.01 -14.14
N ILE A 336 -6.43 14.33 -14.77
CA ILE A 336 -7.85 14.39 -14.41
C ILE A 336 -8.14 13.21 -13.51
N ALA A 337 -8.82 13.44 -12.38
CA ALA A 337 -9.25 12.39 -11.48
C ALA A 337 -10.65 11.92 -11.85
N GLY A 338 -10.88 10.61 -11.79
CA GLY A 338 -12.21 10.01 -11.82
C GLY A 338 -12.99 10.25 -10.54
N PRO A 339 -14.17 9.62 -10.40
CA PRO A 339 -14.96 9.65 -9.17
C PRO A 339 -14.18 9.12 -7.97
N ASP A 340 -14.51 9.64 -6.79
CA ASP A 340 -13.98 9.11 -5.53
C ASP A 340 -14.44 7.66 -5.32
N VAL A 341 -13.55 6.85 -4.77
CA VAL A 341 -13.86 5.50 -4.29
C VAL A 341 -14.19 5.60 -2.81
N ASP A 342 -15.43 5.17 -2.44
CA ASP A 342 -15.93 5.16 -1.04
C ASP A 342 -15.29 4.04 -0.19
#